data_1c9e1378bf77bb66aa91e2ee5be90141
#
_entry.id   1c9e1378bf77bb66aa91e2ee5be90141
#
_cell.length_a   1.000
_cell.length_b   1.000
_cell.length_c   1.000
_cell.angle_alpha   90.00
_cell.angle_beta   90.00
_cell.angle_gamma   90.00
#
_symmetry.space_group_name_H-M   'P 1'
#
loop_
_entity.id
_entity.type
_entity.pdbx_description
1 polymer ?
#
loop_
_entity_poly.entity_id
_entity_poly.type
_entity_poly.pdbx_seq_one_letter_code
_entity_poly.pdbx_strand_id
1 'polypeptide(L)'
;MRKTFRIEHRTIISLLLALTLSATAAAQTPASATSQTASDPGLQRLEREIARLSTVSGGVVGVTAIHLETGRRVSMNGTERFPMASTFKVPIAVQLLTRIDKGEVKLDQMIDIKQSDLHPGSGTLADLFNKGGLALSVRNLMELMLLISDNSATDVMLRTAGGPEAVTARMRSLGIEGINVNRSTAQLIADWIGVTNLPPEDRWNPAVFSVAFNAVKPEDQKAAAKRFDADPRDTSTPDGMAALLERIYHKDLLKPESAELLLDIMRRCRTGEARLRGLLPQGTEIAHKTGTIGGTTNDVGIITLPDSAGHIVIAVFVKSSEKEVAARERAIAEIARAVHDFFLFQPRAAL
;
A
#
# COMPACT_ATOMS: atom_id res chain seq x y z
N MET A 1 -56.41 -68.54 -1.02
CA MET A 1 -56.10 -69.98 -0.81
C MET A 1 -54.79 -70.07 -0.02
N ARG A 2 -54.91 -70.61 1.19
CA ARG A 2 -54.06 -71.62 1.85
C ARG A 2 -52.54 -71.29 1.94
N LYS A 3 -51.87 -71.42 3.02
CA LYS A 3 -52.06 -71.94 4.39
C LYS A 3 -50.88 -71.54 5.24
N THR A 4 -51.12 -71.13 6.44
CA THR A 4 -50.39 -71.26 7.69
C THR A 4 -49.38 -72.41 7.77
N PHE A 5 -48.22 -72.14 8.42
CA PHE A 5 -47.73 -73.06 9.50
C PHE A 5 -46.86 -72.33 10.49
N ARG A 6 -47.25 -72.36 11.73
CA ARG A 6 -46.56 -72.06 12.97
C ARG A 6 -45.71 -73.24 13.36
N ILE A 7 -44.54 -73.03 13.90
CA ILE A 7 -43.95 -73.89 14.96
C ILE A 7 -43.09 -73.03 15.87
N GLU A 8 -43.45 -73.04 17.12
CA GLU A 8 -42.64 -72.62 18.30
C GLU A 8 -41.63 -73.75 18.62
N HIS A 9 -40.49 -73.39 19.24
CA HIS A 9 -39.98 -74.05 20.45
C HIS A 9 -38.63 -73.41 20.88
N ARG A 10 -38.67 -72.82 22.05
CA ARG A 10 -37.92 -73.09 23.31
C ARG A 10 -36.39 -72.89 23.34
N THR A 11 -36.06 -71.80 24.02
CA THR A 11 -35.18 -71.66 25.19
C THR A 11 -33.99 -72.60 25.35
N ILE A 12 -32.77 -72.09 25.26
CA ILE A 12 -31.65 -72.45 26.14
C ILE A 12 -30.86 -71.15 26.45
N ILE A 13 -30.79 -70.83 27.75
CA ILE A 13 -29.97 -69.79 28.35
C ILE A 13 -28.56 -70.35 28.46
N SER A 14 -27.56 -69.69 27.86
CA SER A 14 -26.16 -69.91 28.19
C SER A 14 -25.54 -68.55 28.50
N LEU A 15 -25.27 -68.40 29.77
CA LEU A 15 -24.60 -67.26 30.38
C LEU A 15 -23.11 -67.32 30.01
N LEU A 16 -22.63 -66.50 29.11
CA LEU A 16 -21.23 -66.29 28.84
C LEU A 16 -20.83 -64.87 29.28
N LEU A 17 -20.11 -64.85 30.40
CA LEU A 17 -19.48 -63.69 31.01
C LEU A 17 -18.37 -63.20 30.09
N ALA A 18 -18.60 -62.18 29.26
CA ALA A 18 -17.57 -61.51 28.47
C ALA A 18 -17.04 -60.34 29.27
N LEU A 19 -15.81 -60.45 29.77
CA LEU A 19 -14.99 -59.33 30.27
C LEU A 19 -14.75 -58.35 29.11
N THR A 20 -15.38 -57.23 29.09
CA THR A 20 -15.02 -56.11 28.21
C THR A 20 -13.91 -55.32 28.87
N LEU A 21 -12.69 -55.47 28.40
CA LEU A 21 -11.59 -54.54 28.62
C LEU A 21 -11.93 -53.23 27.91
N SER A 22 -12.34 -52.22 28.67
CA SER A 22 -12.47 -50.85 28.14
C SER A 22 -11.08 -50.26 27.99
N ALA A 23 -10.51 -50.29 26.80
CA ALA A 23 -9.35 -49.49 26.47
C ALA A 23 -9.80 -48.02 26.31
N THR A 24 -9.54 -47.23 27.32
CA THR A 24 -9.64 -45.76 27.22
C THR A 24 -8.53 -45.27 26.29
N ALA A 25 -8.89 -45.06 25.01
CA ALA A 25 -8.06 -44.34 24.09
C ALA A 25 -8.02 -42.88 24.58
N ALA A 26 -6.95 -42.48 25.26
CA ALA A 26 -6.64 -41.07 25.52
C ALA A 26 -6.49 -40.40 24.15
N ALA A 27 -7.48 -39.59 23.77
CA ALA A 27 -7.36 -38.67 22.64
C ALA A 27 -6.22 -37.70 22.96
N GLN A 28 -5.06 -37.93 22.35
CA GLN A 28 -3.98 -36.96 22.31
C GLN A 28 -4.50 -35.76 21.47
N THR A 29 -4.87 -34.71 22.12
CA THR A 29 -5.03 -33.38 21.50
C THR A 29 -3.73 -33.10 20.76
N PRO A 30 -3.76 -32.77 19.45
CA PRO A 30 -2.55 -32.34 18.79
C PRO A 30 -2.09 -31.07 19.51
N ALA A 31 -0.93 -31.13 20.15
CA ALA A 31 -0.27 -29.94 20.64
C ALA A 31 -0.17 -28.96 19.47
N SER A 32 -0.86 -27.83 19.61
CA SER A 32 -0.64 -26.68 18.74
C SER A 32 0.87 -26.41 18.76
N ALA A 33 1.53 -26.77 17.68
CA ALA A 33 2.89 -26.37 17.44
C ALA A 33 2.86 -24.85 17.32
N THR A 34 3.05 -24.16 18.43
CA THR A 34 3.55 -22.80 18.43
C THR A 34 4.92 -22.89 17.78
N SER A 35 4.94 -22.69 16.47
CA SER A 35 6.14 -22.43 15.72
C SER A 35 6.76 -21.18 16.34
N GLN A 36 7.63 -21.37 17.32
CA GLN A 36 8.66 -20.38 17.61
C GLN A 36 9.48 -20.32 16.33
N THR A 37 9.20 -19.34 15.48
CA THR A 37 10.11 -18.92 14.41
C THR A 37 11.43 -18.61 15.09
N ALA A 38 12.37 -19.56 14.98
CA ALA A 38 13.74 -19.32 15.42
C ALA A 38 14.17 -18.00 14.78
N SER A 39 14.57 -17.03 15.59
CA SER A 39 14.90 -15.68 15.13
C SER A 39 16.01 -15.79 14.08
N ASP A 40 15.70 -15.45 12.82
CA ASP A 40 16.69 -15.48 11.73
C ASP A 40 17.79 -14.43 12.01
N PRO A 41 19.04 -14.87 12.34
CA PRO A 41 20.11 -13.93 12.68
C PRO A 41 20.49 -13.02 11.50
N GLY A 42 20.20 -13.45 10.28
CA GLY A 42 20.39 -12.64 9.08
C GLY A 42 19.41 -11.48 9.02
N LEU A 43 18.12 -11.74 9.26
CA LEU A 43 17.10 -10.69 9.32
C LEU A 43 17.37 -9.70 10.45
N GLN A 44 17.83 -10.16 11.62
CA GLN A 44 18.23 -9.27 12.70
C GLN A 44 19.42 -8.36 12.34
N ARG A 45 20.39 -8.88 11.56
CA ARG A 45 21.48 -8.06 11.04
C ARG A 45 20.98 -7.03 10.05
N LEU A 46 20.09 -7.43 9.14
CA LEU A 46 19.46 -6.51 8.19
C LEU A 46 18.67 -5.41 8.91
N GLU A 47 17.89 -5.75 9.94
CA GLU A 47 17.15 -4.76 10.74
C GLU A 47 18.07 -3.72 11.37
N ARG A 48 19.21 -4.15 11.98
CA ARG A 48 20.20 -3.22 12.52
C ARG A 48 20.85 -2.34 11.44
N GLU A 49 21.10 -2.90 10.25
CA GLU A 49 21.63 -2.14 9.14
C GLU A 49 20.62 -1.11 8.62
N ILE A 50 19.35 -1.48 8.49
CA ILE A 50 18.26 -0.54 8.15
C ILE A 50 18.21 0.59 9.19
N ALA A 51 18.29 0.27 10.47
CA ALA A 51 18.31 1.28 11.54
C ALA A 51 19.51 2.25 11.42
N ARG A 52 20.70 1.74 11.07
CA ARG A 52 21.87 2.56 10.82
C ARG A 52 21.69 3.48 9.60
N LEU A 53 21.21 2.92 8.48
CA LEU A 53 21.01 3.66 7.23
C LEU A 53 19.91 4.73 7.36
N SER A 54 18.90 4.47 8.17
CA SER A 54 17.78 5.39 8.41
C SER A 54 18.23 6.74 8.98
N THR A 55 19.36 6.78 9.71
CA THR A 55 19.90 8.01 10.31
C THR A 55 20.31 9.06 9.27
N VAL A 56 20.60 8.64 8.04
CA VAL A 56 20.95 9.54 6.92
C VAL A 56 19.83 10.52 6.61
N SER A 57 18.57 10.08 6.75
CA SER A 57 17.40 10.91 6.48
C SER A 57 17.23 12.08 7.45
N GLY A 58 17.77 12.01 8.66
CA GLY A 58 17.56 13.01 9.71
C GLY A 58 16.11 13.12 10.21
N GLY A 59 15.27 12.16 9.89
CA GLY A 59 13.86 12.07 10.31
C GLY A 59 13.54 10.71 10.93
N VAL A 60 12.26 10.48 11.17
CA VAL A 60 11.75 9.16 11.57
C VAL A 60 11.52 8.32 10.32
N VAL A 61 12.06 7.10 10.30
CA VAL A 61 11.94 6.17 9.18
C VAL A 61 11.14 4.94 9.58
N GLY A 62 10.21 4.54 8.73
CA GLY A 62 9.48 3.28 8.82
C GLY A 62 9.73 2.42 7.59
N VAL A 63 10.02 1.15 7.80
CA VAL A 63 10.33 0.20 6.73
C VAL A 63 9.62 -1.11 6.98
N THR A 64 9.04 -1.67 5.94
CA THR A 64 8.67 -3.10 5.89
C THR A 64 9.09 -3.64 4.54
N ALA A 65 9.83 -4.75 4.55
CA ALA A 65 10.17 -5.49 3.35
C ALA A 65 9.88 -6.97 3.51
N ILE A 66 9.32 -7.59 2.47
CA ILE A 66 8.89 -9.00 2.43
C ILE A 66 9.42 -9.63 1.15
N HIS A 67 10.15 -10.72 1.27
CA HIS A 67 10.48 -11.57 0.14
C HIS A 67 9.32 -12.54 -0.11
N LEU A 68 8.63 -12.36 -1.23
CA LEU A 68 7.32 -12.98 -1.46
C LEU A 68 7.36 -14.49 -1.54
N GLU A 69 8.43 -15.07 -2.15
CA GLU A 69 8.55 -16.51 -2.35
C GLU A 69 8.91 -17.27 -1.07
N THR A 70 9.49 -16.60 -0.07
CA THR A 70 9.88 -17.25 1.19
C THR A 70 9.09 -16.78 2.40
N GLY A 71 8.32 -15.69 2.26
CA GLY A 71 7.62 -15.03 3.37
C GLY A 71 8.56 -14.38 4.39
N ARG A 72 9.89 -14.37 4.16
CA ARG A 72 10.85 -13.73 5.07
C ARG A 72 10.62 -12.23 5.08
N ARG A 73 10.55 -11.67 6.28
CA ARG A 73 10.16 -10.28 6.50
C ARG A 73 11.13 -9.57 7.44
N VAL A 74 11.42 -8.32 7.15
CA VAL A 74 12.06 -7.36 8.06
C VAL A 74 11.16 -6.15 8.22
N SER A 75 11.06 -5.63 9.44
CA SER A 75 10.23 -4.46 9.72
C SER A 75 10.88 -3.59 10.80
N MET A 76 10.93 -2.29 10.55
CA MET A 76 11.35 -1.26 11.50
C MET A 76 10.28 -0.17 11.54
N ASN A 77 9.77 0.14 12.74
CA ASN A 77 8.62 1.05 12.92
C ASN A 77 7.41 0.68 12.03
N GLY A 78 7.22 -0.63 11.79
CA GLY A 78 6.24 -1.14 10.82
C GLY A 78 4.80 -0.82 11.14
N THR A 79 4.45 -0.59 12.39
CA THR A 79 3.10 -0.23 12.86
C THR A 79 2.94 1.27 13.13
N GLU A 80 4.02 2.06 13.02
CA GLU A 80 3.96 3.51 13.18
C GLU A 80 3.28 4.16 11.98
N ARG A 81 2.53 5.24 12.22
CA ARG A 81 1.82 5.97 11.17
C ARG A 81 2.70 7.04 10.54
N PHE A 82 2.69 7.06 9.23
CA PHE A 82 3.41 8.02 8.40
C PHE A 82 2.45 8.71 7.43
N PRO A 83 2.57 10.04 7.21
CA PRO A 83 1.85 10.70 6.14
C PRO A 83 2.20 10.04 4.80
N MET A 84 1.18 9.60 4.06
CA MET A 84 1.41 8.91 2.79
C MET A 84 1.94 9.83 1.69
N ALA A 85 1.62 11.10 1.73
CA ALA A 85 1.77 11.96 0.57
C ALA A 85 1.24 11.22 -0.69
N SER A 86 1.88 11.34 -1.84
CA SER A 86 1.36 10.71 -3.07
C SER A 86 1.39 9.18 -3.12
N THR A 87 1.90 8.47 -2.09
CA THR A 87 1.75 6.99 -2.07
C THR A 87 0.29 6.57 -1.83
N PHE A 88 -0.57 7.48 -1.34
CA PHE A 88 -2.01 7.22 -1.19
C PHE A 88 -2.73 6.98 -2.53
N LYS A 89 -2.08 7.29 -3.66
CA LYS A 89 -2.59 7.02 -5.02
C LYS A 89 -2.67 5.52 -5.33
N VAL A 90 -1.91 4.69 -4.62
CA VAL A 90 -1.99 3.22 -4.75
C VAL A 90 -3.35 2.69 -4.24
N PRO A 91 -3.78 2.94 -3.00
CA PRO A 91 -5.10 2.52 -2.55
C PRO A 91 -6.26 3.16 -3.33
N ILE A 92 -6.09 4.39 -3.85
CA ILE A 92 -7.08 5.02 -4.75
C ILE A 92 -7.21 4.19 -6.04
N ALA A 93 -6.09 3.80 -6.66
CA ALA A 93 -6.10 2.98 -7.88
C ALA A 93 -6.74 1.61 -7.63
N VAL A 94 -6.47 0.96 -6.49
CA VAL A 94 -7.11 -0.31 -6.12
C VAL A 94 -8.63 -0.16 -6.00
N GLN A 95 -9.13 0.89 -5.34
CA GLN A 95 -10.57 1.12 -5.23
C GLN A 95 -11.20 1.46 -6.59
N LEU A 96 -10.55 2.27 -7.41
CA LEU A 96 -11.00 2.59 -8.76
C LEU A 96 -11.11 1.32 -9.62
N LEU A 97 -10.06 0.50 -9.63
CA LEU A 97 -10.03 -0.76 -10.38
C LEU A 97 -11.06 -1.76 -9.84
N THR A 98 -11.33 -1.76 -8.53
CA THR A 98 -12.43 -2.55 -7.95
C THR A 98 -13.78 -2.15 -8.57
N ARG A 99 -14.04 -0.86 -8.78
CA ARG A 99 -15.25 -0.38 -9.46
C ARG A 99 -15.29 -0.75 -10.94
N ILE A 100 -14.14 -0.73 -11.59
CA ILE A 100 -13.99 -1.17 -13.00
C ILE A 100 -14.29 -2.66 -13.10
N ASP A 101 -13.75 -3.49 -12.21
CA ASP A 101 -13.98 -4.94 -12.18
C ASP A 101 -15.45 -5.31 -11.96
N LYS A 102 -16.19 -4.44 -11.27
CA LYS A 102 -17.65 -4.57 -11.09
C LYS A 102 -18.48 -4.01 -12.26
N GLY A 103 -17.84 -3.36 -13.23
CA GLY A 103 -18.53 -2.73 -14.37
C GLY A 103 -19.23 -1.39 -14.05
N GLU A 104 -18.96 -0.81 -12.87
CA GLU A 104 -19.52 0.48 -12.44
C GLU A 104 -18.82 1.67 -13.14
N VAL A 105 -17.58 1.49 -13.56
CA VAL A 105 -16.75 2.46 -14.27
C VAL A 105 -16.05 1.73 -15.42
N LYS A 106 -15.79 2.42 -16.54
CA LYS A 106 -15.03 1.85 -17.67
C LYS A 106 -13.71 2.57 -17.86
N LEU A 107 -12.67 1.85 -18.29
CA LEU A 107 -11.34 2.43 -18.56
C LEU A 107 -11.37 3.45 -19.70
N ASP A 108 -12.20 3.24 -20.71
CA ASP A 108 -12.39 4.11 -21.87
C ASP A 108 -13.41 5.23 -21.63
N GLN A 109 -14.09 5.24 -20.48
CA GLN A 109 -15.02 6.30 -20.12
C GLN A 109 -14.30 7.66 -20.11
N MET A 110 -14.84 8.61 -20.90
CA MET A 110 -14.30 9.97 -20.96
C MET A 110 -14.84 10.80 -19.81
N ILE A 111 -13.97 11.59 -19.21
CA ILE A 111 -14.27 12.52 -18.12
C ILE A 111 -13.87 13.92 -18.56
N ASP A 112 -14.83 14.84 -18.55
CA ASP A 112 -14.58 16.27 -18.78
C ASP A 112 -13.86 16.86 -17.56
N ILE A 113 -12.69 17.44 -17.81
CA ILE A 113 -11.90 18.12 -16.78
C ILE A 113 -12.42 19.53 -16.62
N LYS A 114 -12.98 19.81 -15.45
CA LYS A 114 -13.47 21.11 -15.07
C LYS A 114 -12.31 22.01 -14.66
N GLN A 115 -12.49 23.32 -14.74
CA GLN A 115 -11.50 24.25 -14.22
C GLN A 115 -11.28 24.08 -12.71
N SER A 116 -12.32 23.69 -11.98
CA SER A 116 -12.23 23.37 -10.56
C SER A 116 -11.46 22.08 -10.22
N ASP A 117 -11.18 21.22 -11.23
CA ASP A 117 -10.32 20.04 -11.06
C ASP A 117 -8.83 20.43 -11.16
N LEU A 118 -8.51 21.59 -11.68
CA LEU A 118 -7.14 22.06 -11.89
C LEU A 118 -6.63 22.81 -10.66
N HIS A 119 -5.61 22.26 -10.04
CA HIS A 119 -4.96 22.90 -8.89
C HIS A 119 -3.45 22.65 -8.91
N PRO A 120 -2.66 23.53 -8.26
CA PRO A 120 -1.21 23.46 -8.31
C PRO A 120 -0.66 22.22 -7.58
N GLY A 121 0.60 21.91 -7.86
CA GLY A 121 1.35 20.84 -7.27
C GLY A 121 1.95 19.89 -8.30
N SER A 122 2.16 18.63 -7.94
CA SER A 122 2.72 17.63 -8.86
C SER A 122 1.83 17.42 -10.08
N GLY A 123 2.45 17.20 -11.23
CA GLY A 123 1.79 16.83 -12.47
C GLY A 123 1.83 17.92 -13.52
N THR A 124 1.08 17.73 -14.58
CA THR A 124 1.13 18.57 -15.77
C THR A 124 -0.23 19.11 -16.21
N LEU A 125 -1.34 18.58 -15.71
CA LEU A 125 -2.67 18.99 -16.16
C LEU A 125 -2.92 20.47 -15.88
N ALA A 126 -2.66 20.95 -14.68
CA ALA A 126 -2.88 22.34 -14.32
C ALA A 126 -1.93 23.31 -15.03
N ASP A 127 -0.70 22.86 -15.37
CA ASP A 127 0.30 23.68 -16.05
C ASP A 127 0.04 23.80 -17.55
N LEU A 128 -0.40 22.71 -18.19
CA LEU A 128 -0.61 22.64 -19.65
C LEU A 128 -2.02 23.06 -20.04
N PHE A 129 -3.01 22.82 -19.22
CA PHE A 129 -4.43 23.02 -19.54
C PHE A 129 -5.12 23.87 -18.48
N ASN A 130 -4.78 25.16 -18.44
CA ASN A 130 -5.34 26.12 -17.48
C ASN A 130 -6.75 26.62 -17.81
N LYS A 131 -7.36 26.15 -18.90
CA LYS A 131 -8.73 26.46 -19.34
C LYS A 131 -9.51 25.17 -19.50
N GLY A 132 -10.82 25.23 -19.32
CA GLY A 132 -11.72 24.09 -19.55
C GLY A 132 -11.75 23.62 -21.00
N GLY A 133 -12.39 22.47 -21.24
CA GLY A 133 -12.55 21.86 -22.58
C GLY A 133 -11.64 20.68 -22.88
N LEU A 134 -10.96 20.16 -21.85
CA LEU A 134 -10.20 18.92 -21.93
C LEU A 134 -11.06 17.75 -21.45
N ALA A 135 -11.11 16.66 -22.19
CA ALA A 135 -11.66 15.38 -21.76
C ALA A 135 -10.59 14.29 -21.86
N LEU A 136 -10.46 13.48 -20.81
CA LEU A 136 -9.52 12.36 -20.75
C LEU A 136 -10.24 11.08 -20.31
N SER A 137 -9.78 9.94 -20.83
CA SER A 137 -10.30 8.64 -20.36
C SER A 137 -9.86 8.36 -18.91
N VAL A 138 -10.65 7.55 -18.20
CA VAL A 138 -10.29 7.05 -16.87
C VAL A 138 -8.90 6.42 -16.87
N ARG A 139 -8.56 5.66 -17.92
CA ARG A 139 -7.22 5.08 -18.10
C ARG A 139 -6.14 6.15 -18.15
N ASN A 140 -6.30 7.18 -18.98
CA ASN A 140 -5.30 8.24 -19.10
C ASN A 140 -5.12 9.02 -17.81
N LEU A 141 -6.21 9.30 -17.11
CA LEU A 141 -6.17 9.97 -15.80
C LEU A 141 -5.47 9.10 -14.74
N MET A 142 -5.73 7.79 -14.71
CA MET A 142 -5.04 6.87 -13.82
C MET A 142 -3.54 6.78 -14.14
N GLU A 143 -3.16 6.79 -15.42
CA GLU A 143 -1.76 6.85 -15.83
C GLU A 143 -1.09 8.16 -15.39
N LEU A 144 -1.72 9.32 -15.57
CA LEU A 144 -1.19 10.61 -15.08
C LEU A 144 -1.02 10.59 -13.55
N MET A 145 -2.00 10.05 -12.82
CA MET A 145 -1.97 9.92 -11.37
C MET A 145 -0.77 9.09 -10.88
N LEU A 146 -0.46 7.99 -11.55
CA LEU A 146 0.55 7.04 -11.09
C LEU A 146 1.93 7.29 -11.70
N LEU A 147 2.03 7.61 -13.01
CA LEU A 147 3.31 7.79 -13.71
C LEU A 147 4.07 9.04 -13.26
N ILE A 148 3.38 10.18 -13.23
CA ILE A 148 3.96 11.49 -12.93
C ILE A 148 3.39 12.13 -11.67
N SER A 149 2.56 11.37 -10.95
CA SER A 149 1.96 11.83 -9.70
C SER A 149 1.07 13.08 -9.85
N ASP A 150 0.36 13.25 -10.98
CA ASP A 150 -0.49 14.41 -11.24
C ASP A 150 -1.60 14.55 -10.18
N ASN A 151 -1.67 15.71 -9.54
CA ASN A 151 -2.59 15.95 -8.43
C ASN A 151 -4.02 16.21 -8.92
N SER A 152 -4.18 16.96 -10.02
CA SER A 152 -5.50 17.19 -10.62
C SER A 152 -6.13 15.88 -11.10
N ALA A 153 -5.36 15.06 -11.81
CA ALA A 153 -5.81 13.71 -12.18
C ALA A 153 -6.14 12.85 -10.96
N THR A 154 -5.39 13.00 -9.87
CA THR A 154 -5.64 12.25 -8.63
C THR A 154 -6.99 12.56 -8.03
N ASP A 155 -7.36 13.83 -7.92
CA ASP A 155 -8.62 14.23 -7.29
C ASP A 155 -9.83 13.85 -8.16
N VAL A 156 -9.69 13.91 -9.49
CA VAL A 156 -10.68 13.35 -10.42
C VAL A 156 -10.82 11.83 -10.22
N MET A 157 -9.73 11.09 -10.10
CA MET A 157 -9.76 9.64 -9.89
C MET A 157 -10.26 9.27 -8.50
N LEU A 158 -9.93 10.02 -7.46
CA LEU A 158 -10.45 9.84 -6.11
C LEU A 158 -11.97 9.98 -6.08
N ARG A 159 -12.51 11.04 -6.71
CA ARG A 159 -13.95 11.24 -6.87
C ARG A 159 -14.59 10.08 -7.67
N THR A 160 -13.94 9.65 -8.75
CA THR A 160 -14.41 8.51 -9.57
C THR A 160 -14.35 7.19 -8.80
N ALA A 161 -13.41 7.03 -7.87
CA ALA A 161 -13.32 5.88 -6.96
C ALA A 161 -14.42 5.85 -5.88
N GLY A 162 -15.19 6.93 -5.72
CA GLY A 162 -16.26 7.08 -4.73
C GLY A 162 -15.87 7.92 -3.51
N GLY A 163 -14.77 8.65 -3.59
CA GLY A 163 -14.28 9.53 -2.52
C GLY A 163 -13.36 8.86 -1.51
N PRO A 164 -12.79 9.64 -0.59
CA PRO A 164 -11.84 9.17 0.42
C PRO A 164 -12.39 8.05 1.31
N GLU A 165 -13.64 8.19 1.74
CA GLU A 165 -14.31 7.24 2.62
C GLU A 165 -14.45 5.87 1.94
N ALA A 166 -14.76 5.83 0.63
CA ALA A 166 -14.87 4.58 -0.13
C ALA A 166 -13.51 3.87 -0.23
N VAL A 167 -12.41 4.63 -0.43
CA VAL A 167 -11.05 4.09 -0.45
C VAL A 167 -10.69 3.48 0.90
N THR A 168 -10.90 4.22 1.99
CA THR A 168 -10.61 3.75 3.35
C THR A 168 -11.48 2.54 3.72
N ALA A 169 -12.77 2.57 3.40
CA ALA A 169 -13.67 1.43 3.62
C ALA A 169 -13.22 0.18 2.85
N ARG A 170 -12.73 0.36 1.62
CA ARG A 170 -12.15 -0.74 0.83
C ARG A 170 -10.93 -1.34 1.51
N MET A 171 -9.99 -0.53 1.99
CA MET A 171 -8.80 -1.02 2.71
C MET A 171 -9.21 -1.84 3.95
N ARG A 172 -10.15 -1.34 4.73
CA ARG A 172 -10.68 -2.08 5.90
C ARG A 172 -11.35 -3.40 5.50
N SER A 173 -12.15 -3.41 4.44
CA SER A 173 -12.81 -4.63 3.95
C SER A 173 -11.82 -5.70 3.47
N LEU A 174 -10.61 -5.31 3.16
CA LEU A 174 -9.49 -6.19 2.81
C LEU A 174 -8.66 -6.62 4.04
N GLY A 175 -9.04 -6.20 5.25
CA GLY A 175 -8.25 -6.44 6.46
C GLY A 175 -6.96 -5.61 6.57
N ILE A 176 -6.85 -4.53 5.78
CA ILE A 176 -5.70 -3.63 5.79
C ILE A 176 -6.05 -2.40 6.63
N GLU A 177 -5.77 -2.47 7.93
CA GLU A 177 -6.17 -1.42 8.88
C GLU A 177 -5.21 -0.22 8.92
N GLY A 178 -3.97 -0.40 8.45
CA GLY A 178 -2.91 0.61 8.54
C GLY A 178 -3.10 1.81 7.60
N ILE A 179 -4.02 1.77 6.61
CA ILE A 179 -4.17 2.79 5.56
C ILE A 179 -5.46 3.58 5.75
N ASN A 180 -5.34 4.92 5.82
CA ASN A 180 -6.48 5.85 5.85
C ASN A 180 -6.33 6.91 4.76
N VAL A 181 -7.34 7.10 3.93
CA VAL A 181 -7.48 8.21 2.97
C VAL A 181 -8.67 9.03 3.42
N ASN A 182 -8.48 10.34 3.60
CA ASN A 182 -9.47 11.21 4.24
C ASN A 182 -9.72 12.50 3.46
N ARG A 183 -8.78 12.96 2.62
CA ARG A 183 -8.84 14.24 1.93
C ARG A 183 -8.51 14.08 0.45
N SER A 184 -8.93 15.06 -0.36
CA SER A 184 -8.40 15.27 -1.69
C SER A 184 -6.95 15.77 -1.62
N THR A 185 -6.21 15.69 -2.73
CA THR A 185 -4.86 16.25 -2.82
C THR A 185 -4.86 17.76 -2.55
N ALA A 186 -5.85 18.46 -3.09
CA ALA A 186 -5.99 19.89 -2.90
C ALA A 186 -6.19 20.25 -1.42
N GLN A 187 -7.08 19.56 -0.71
CA GLN A 187 -7.31 19.77 0.73
C GLN A 187 -6.08 19.42 1.56
N LEU A 188 -5.41 18.31 1.23
CA LEU A 188 -4.21 17.84 1.92
C LEU A 188 -3.08 18.89 1.82
N ILE A 189 -2.86 19.46 0.63
CA ILE A 189 -1.85 20.52 0.42
C ILE A 189 -2.25 21.79 1.15
N ALA A 190 -3.53 22.18 1.09
CA ALA A 190 -4.03 23.35 1.79
C ALA A 190 -3.82 23.25 3.32
N ASP A 191 -4.13 22.09 3.91
CA ASP A 191 -3.91 21.84 5.34
C ASP A 191 -2.42 21.88 5.70
N TRP A 192 -1.55 21.32 4.85
CA TRP A 192 -0.10 21.36 5.06
C TRP A 192 0.47 22.79 4.99
N ILE A 193 -0.03 23.63 4.07
CA ILE A 193 0.36 25.05 3.96
C ILE A 193 -0.25 25.86 5.10
N GLY A 194 -1.40 25.46 5.64
CA GLY A 194 -2.13 26.19 6.67
C GLY A 194 -3.20 27.13 6.12
N VAL A 195 -3.70 26.85 4.94
CA VAL A 195 -4.84 27.59 4.36
C VAL A 195 -6.11 27.20 5.10
N THR A 196 -6.79 28.20 5.68
CA THR A 196 -8.03 27.97 6.45
C THR A 196 -9.30 28.37 5.71
N ASN A 197 -9.19 29.16 4.64
CA ASN A 197 -10.32 29.80 3.96
C ASN A 197 -10.30 29.54 2.46
N LEU A 198 -10.35 28.26 2.04
CA LEU A 198 -10.66 27.95 0.66
C LEU A 198 -12.15 28.18 0.37
N PRO A 199 -12.51 28.74 -0.79
CA PRO A 199 -13.90 28.81 -1.21
C PRO A 199 -14.45 27.38 -1.47
N PRO A 200 -15.77 27.24 -1.70
CA PRO A 200 -16.35 25.97 -2.14
C PRO A 200 -15.64 25.39 -3.38
N GLU A 201 -15.58 24.05 -3.46
CA GLU A 201 -14.80 23.33 -4.47
C GLU A 201 -15.16 23.68 -5.92
N ASP A 202 -16.40 24.00 -6.20
CA ASP A 202 -16.87 24.43 -7.52
C ASP A 202 -16.26 25.75 -8.01
N ARG A 203 -15.65 26.52 -7.11
CA ARG A 203 -14.93 27.78 -7.40
C ARG A 203 -13.41 27.63 -7.42
N TRP A 204 -12.91 26.43 -7.21
CA TRP A 204 -11.47 26.22 -7.24
C TRP A 204 -10.90 26.40 -8.65
N ASN A 205 -9.69 26.92 -8.70
CA ASN A 205 -8.85 26.99 -9.89
C ASN A 205 -7.42 27.36 -9.46
N PRO A 206 -6.40 27.26 -10.32
CA PRO A 206 -5.01 27.54 -9.95
C PRO A 206 -4.78 28.93 -9.37
N ALA A 207 -5.51 29.96 -9.83
CA ALA A 207 -5.37 31.31 -9.32
C ALA A 207 -5.91 31.46 -7.88
N VAL A 208 -7.04 30.82 -7.56
CA VAL A 208 -7.60 30.77 -6.21
C VAL A 208 -6.62 30.13 -5.23
N PHE A 209 -6.02 29.00 -5.61
CA PHE A 209 -5.00 28.36 -4.78
C PHE A 209 -3.78 29.25 -4.61
N SER A 210 -3.26 29.86 -5.68
CA SER A 210 -2.10 30.75 -5.61
C SER A 210 -2.34 31.91 -4.65
N VAL A 211 -3.50 32.57 -4.72
CA VAL A 211 -3.86 33.65 -3.79
C VAL A 211 -3.95 33.15 -2.35
N ALA A 212 -4.61 32.01 -2.12
CA ALA A 212 -4.79 31.47 -0.78
C ALA A 212 -3.44 31.04 -0.15
N PHE A 213 -2.56 30.42 -0.93
CA PHE A 213 -1.24 29.97 -0.48
C PHE A 213 -0.31 31.13 -0.16
N ASN A 214 -0.30 32.16 -1.02
CA ASN A 214 0.54 33.35 -0.82
C ASN A 214 0.07 34.24 0.37
N ALA A 215 -1.17 34.07 0.82
CA ALA A 215 -1.70 34.79 1.98
C ALA A 215 -1.26 34.17 3.32
N VAL A 216 -0.74 32.92 3.34
CA VAL A 216 -0.30 32.26 4.58
C VAL A 216 1.08 32.78 4.97
N LYS A 217 1.22 33.27 6.19
CA LYS A 217 2.50 33.76 6.71
C LYS A 217 3.46 32.57 6.97
N PRO A 218 4.79 32.78 6.84
CA PRO A 218 5.79 31.72 7.03
C PRO A 218 5.69 31.00 8.40
N GLU A 219 5.42 31.77 9.47
CA GLU A 219 5.23 31.21 10.82
C GLU A 219 3.99 30.30 10.92
N ASP A 220 2.87 30.68 10.28
CA ASP A 220 1.65 29.88 10.25
C ASP A 220 1.83 28.63 9.39
N GLN A 221 2.54 28.72 8.27
CA GLN A 221 2.91 27.60 7.44
C GLN A 221 3.77 26.58 8.19
N LYS A 222 4.80 27.06 8.93
CA LYS A 222 5.64 26.19 9.76
C LYS A 222 4.82 25.49 10.85
N ALA A 223 3.92 26.21 11.50
CA ALA A 223 3.03 25.63 12.52
C ALA A 223 2.05 24.62 11.90
N ALA A 224 1.51 24.88 10.70
CA ALA A 224 0.63 23.96 9.99
C ALA A 224 1.36 22.69 9.55
N ALA A 225 2.56 22.80 8.99
CA ALA A 225 3.39 21.65 8.61
C ALA A 225 3.69 20.74 9.81
N LYS A 226 3.99 21.31 10.99
CA LYS A 226 4.20 20.54 12.22
C LYS A 226 2.93 19.81 12.68
N ARG A 227 1.76 20.45 12.58
CA ARG A 227 0.47 19.79 12.89
C ARG A 227 0.18 18.68 11.88
N PHE A 228 0.50 18.88 10.61
CA PHE A 228 0.32 17.89 9.55
C PHE A 228 1.12 16.63 9.79
N ASP A 229 2.37 16.73 10.25
CA ASP A 229 3.22 15.57 10.58
C ASP A 229 2.63 14.69 11.69
N ALA A 230 1.82 15.26 12.58
CA ALA A 230 1.13 14.58 13.67
C ALA A 230 -0.32 14.17 13.33
N ASP A 231 -0.84 14.56 12.17
CA ASP A 231 -2.21 14.30 11.76
C ASP A 231 -2.39 12.81 11.39
N PRO A 232 -3.34 12.09 12.02
CA PRO A 232 -3.58 10.69 11.67
C PRO A 232 -4.28 10.49 10.31
N ARG A 233 -4.81 11.56 9.69
CA ARG A 233 -5.46 11.52 8.38
C ARG A 233 -4.43 11.31 7.28
N ASP A 234 -4.83 10.63 6.21
CA ASP A 234 -4.02 10.32 5.03
C ASP A 234 -2.67 9.68 5.37
N THR A 235 -2.71 8.76 6.36
CA THR A 235 -1.54 8.03 6.82
C THR A 235 -1.58 6.57 6.44
N SER A 236 -0.39 5.97 6.32
CA SER A 236 -0.19 4.53 6.26
C SER A 236 0.79 4.08 7.34
N THR A 237 0.70 2.80 7.71
CA THR A 237 1.81 2.11 8.35
C THR A 237 2.64 1.41 7.27
N PRO A 238 3.97 1.23 7.45
CA PRO A 238 4.78 0.41 6.54
C PRO A 238 4.21 -1.00 6.35
N ASP A 239 3.74 -1.61 7.43
CA ASP A 239 3.11 -2.93 7.40
C ASP A 239 1.83 -2.97 6.58
N GLY A 240 0.96 -1.97 6.72
CA GLY A 240 -0.28 -1.87 5.96
C GLY A 240 -0.04 -1.67 4.46
N MET A 241 0.93 -0.83 4.11
CA MET A 241 1.28 -0.60 2.70
C MET A 241 1.94 -1.84 2.10
N ALA A 242 2.83 -2.51 2.83
CA ALA A 242 3.44 -3.75 2.36
C ALA A 242 2.38 -4.85 2.14
N ALA A 243 1.42 -5.00 3.06
CA ALA A 243 0.32 -5.95 2.90
C ALA A 243 -0.56 -5.64 1.67
N LEU A 244 -0.81 -4.35 1.38
CA LEU A 244 -1.53 -3.96 0.17
C LEU A 244 -0.77 -4.37 -1.10
N LEU A 245 0.53 -4.07 -1.16
CA LEU A 245 1.40 -4.39 -2.31
C LEU A 245 1.55 -5.91 -2.52
N GLU A 246 1.72 -6.68 -1.44
CA GLU A 246 1.76 -8.13 -1.49
C GLU A 246 0.50 -8.70 -2.13
N ARG A 247 -0.67 -8.24 -1.71
CA ARG A 247 -1.95 -8.68 -2.26
C ARG A 247 -2.19 -8.21 -3.71
N ILE A 248 -1.67 -7.01 -4.10
CA ILE A 248 -1.67 -6.58 -5.50
C ILE A 248 -0.83 -7.55 -6.34
N TYR A 249 0.35 -7.94 -5.86
CA TYR A 249 1.23 -8.87 -6.55
C TYR A 249 0.58 -10.24 -6.74
N HIS A 250 -0.03 -10.79 -5.69
CA HIS A 250 -0.73 -12.08 -5.75
C HIS A 250 -2.05 -12.04 -6.53
N LYS A 251 -2.47 -10.86 -7.00
CA LYS A 251 -3.70 -10.63 -7.80
C LYS A 251 -4.98 -11.12 -7.10
N ASP A 252 -5.02 -11.06 -5.78
CA ASP A 252 -6.17 -11.53 -4.97
C ASP A 252 -7.17 -10.41 -4.59
N LEU A 253 -6.87 -9.14 -4.94
CA LEU A 253 -7.70 -7.98 -4.68
C LEU A 253 -8.58 -7.56 -5.86
N LEU A 254 -8.11 -7.83 -7.07
CA LEU A 254 -8.61 -7.34 -8.35
C LEU A 254 -8.66 -8.50 -9.33
N LYS A 255 -9.41 -8.33 -10.43
CA LYS A 255 -9.28 -9.25 -11.56
C LYS A 255 -7.82 -9.26 -12.06
N PRO A 256 -7.32 -10.40 -12.58
CA PRO A 256 -5.94 -10.51 -13.03
C PRO A 256 -5.50 -9.39 -13.99
N GLU A 257 -6.39 -8.99 -14.92
CA GLU A 257 -6.12 -7.95 -15.92
C GLU A 257 -5.98 -6.57 -15.27
N SER A 258 -6.80 -6.26 -14.26
CA SER A 258 -6.75 -5.00 -13.52
C SER A 258 -5.53 -4.92 -12.62
N ALA A 259 -5.15 -6.02 -11.97
CA ALA A 259 -3.94 -6.10 -11.17
C ALA A 259 -2.68 -5.92 -12.06
N GLU A 260 -2.64 -6.58 -13.22
CA GLU A 260 -1.52 -6.43 -14.15
C GLU A 260 -1.44 -5.02 -14.73
N LEU A 261 -2.58 -4.40 -15.06
CA LEU A 261 -2.61 -3.01 -15.50
C LEU A 261 -2.02 -2.07 -14.44
N LEU A 262 -2.38 -2.27 -13.16
CA LEU A 262 -1.82 -1.45 -12.07
C LEU A 262 -0.31 -1.63 -11.96
N LEU A 263 0.16 -2.87 -11.96
CA LEU A 263 1.59 -3.19 -11.90
C LEU A 263 2.36 -2.64 -13.10
N ASP A 264 1.82 -2.77 -14.33
CA ASP A 264 2.42 -2.19 -15.53
C ASP A 264 2.60 -0.68 -15.41
N ILE A 265 1.56 0.05 -14.97
CA ILE A 265 1.65 1.50 -14.78
C ILE A 265 2.69 1.84 -13.71
N MET A 266 2.73 1.09 -12.59
CA MET A 266 3.71 1.31 -11.52
C MET A 266 5.16 1.02 -11.98
N ARG A 267 5.39 0.02 -12.87
CA ARG A 267 6.74 -0.22 -13.48
C ARG A 267 7.22 0.96 -14.31
N ARG A 268 6.30 1.66 -14.96
CA ARG A 268 6.58 2.84 -15.81
C ARG A 268 6.61 4.15 -15.02
N CYS A 269 6.58 4.12 -13.69
CA CYS A 269 6.66 5.32 -12.84
C CYS A 269 7.90 6.15 -13.18
N ARG A 270 7.71 7.47 -13.34
CA ARG A 270 8.73 8.42 -13.79
C ARG A 270 9.27 9.31 -12.66
N THR A 271 8.91 9.03 -11.42
CA THR A 271 9.34 9.81 -10.25
C THR A 271 10.22 8.96 -9.35
N GLY A 272 11.12 9.59 -8.55
CA GLY A 272 11.92 8.91 -7.54
C GLY A 272 13.12 8.14 -8.07
N GLU A 273 13.77 8.62 -9.12
CA GLU A 273 15.04 8.06 -9.66
C GLU A 273 16.10 7.81 -8.58
N ALA A 274 16.18 8.70 -7.57
CA ALA A 274 17.15 8.61 -6.49
C ALA A 274 16.64 7.87 -5.24
N ARG A 275 15.43 7.25 -5.29
CA ARG A 275 14.82 6.52 -4.16
C ARG A 275 15.06 5.02 -4.28
N LEU A 276 14.00 4.18 -4.23
CA LEU A 276 14.16 2.71 -4.31
C LEU A 276 15.08 2.29 -5.45
N ARG A 277 14.99 2.94 -6.60
CA ARG A 277 15.81 2.67 -7.78
C ARG A 277 17.27 3.13 -7.65
N GLY A 278 17.53 4.14 -6.84
CA GLY A 278 18.73 4.99 -6.91
C GLY A 278 20.08 4.27 -6.76
N LEU A 279 20.14 3.17 -6.01
CA LEU A 279 21.35 2.37 -5.81
C LEU A 279 21.21 0.90 -6.21
N LEU A 280 20.10 0.53 -6.82
CA LEU A 280 19.93 -0.83 -7.35
C LEU A 280 20.73 -1.01 -8.64
N PRO A 281 21.07 -2.26 -9.01
CA PRO A 281 21.74 -2.54 -10.27
C PRO A 281 20.92 -1.99 -11.45
N GLN A 282 21.63 -1.51 -12.48
CA GLN A 282 20.97 -1.01 -13.68
C GLN A 282 20.10 -2.12 -14.32
N GLY A 283 18.89 -1.75 -14.74
CA GLY A 283 17.94 -2.70 -15.32
C GLY A 283 17.07 -3.46 -14.31
N THR A 284 17.26 -3.25 -12.99
CA THR A 284 16.36 -3.82 -11.99
C THR A 284 14.93 -3.32 -12.21
N GLU A 285 13.99 -4.23 -12.43
CA GLU A 285 12.58 -3.91 -12.58
C GLU A 285 11.95 -3.56 -11.23
N ILE A 286 11.25 -2.43 -11.19
CA ILE A 286 10.55 -1.97 -9.99
C ILE A 286 9.18 -1.42 -10.40
N ALA A 287 8.13 -1.96 -9.80
CA ALA A 287 6.80 -1.35 -9.82
C ALA A 287 6.62 -0.53 -8.55
N HIS A 288 6.59 0.82 -8.64
CA HIS A 288 6.61 1.65 -7.44
C HIS A 288 5.77 2.93 -7.52
N LYS A 289 5.56 3.57 -6.38
CA LYS A 289 4.93 4.87 -6.25
C LYS A 289 5.60 5.69 -5.17
N THR A 290 5.95 6.93 -5.52
CA THR A 290 6.59 7.90 -4.62
C THR A 290 5.59 8.82 -3.93
N GLY A 291 6.00 9.41 -2.80
CA GLY A 291 5.28 10.47 -2.12
C GLY A 291 6.22 11.49 -1.51
N THR A 292 5.87 12.79 -1.60
CA THR A 292 6.67 13.88 -1.00
C THR A 292 5.75 15.01 -0.58
N ILE A 293 5.89 15.44 0.67
CA ILE A 293 5.29 16.67 1.19
C ILE A 293 6.08 17.12 2.42
N GLY A 294 6.53 18.37 2.44
CA GLY A 294 7.29 18.92 3.57
C GLY A 294 8.49 18.05 3.97
N GLY A 295 8.53 17.67 5.24
CA GLY A 295 9.54 16.76 5.82
C GLY A 295 9.35 15.28 5.51
N THR A 296 8.33 14.94 4.70
CA THR A 296 8.00 13.57 4.32
C THR A 296 8.54 13.21 2.94
N THR A 297 9.15 12.03 2.83
CA THR A 297 9.64 11.45 1.56
C THR A 297 9.45 9.93 1.63
N ASN A 298 8.67 9.39 0.71
CA ASN A 298 8.29 7.97 0.70
C ASN A 298 8.56 7.35 -0.66
N ASP A 299 8.79 6.03 -0.66
CA ASP A 299 8.70 5.21 -1.86
C ASP A 299 8.27 3.80 -1.48
N VAL A 300 7.30 3.25 -2.21
CA VAL A 300 6.69 1.96 -1.92
C VAL A 300 6.52 1.18 -3.21
N GLY A 301 6.84 -0.11 -3.21
CA GLY A 301 6.78 -0.88 -4.45
C GLY A 301 7.21 -2.32 -4.33
N ILE A 302 7.44 -2.92 -5.50
CA ILE A 302 7.83 -4.31 -5.67
C ILE A 302 9.09 -4.33 -6.55
N ILE A 303 10.16 -4.91 -6.04
CA ILE A 303 11.44 -5.08 -6.73
C ILE A 303 11.50 -6.51 -7.24
N THR A 304 11.83 -6.71 -8.51
CA THR A 304 12.10 -8.02 -9.10
C THR A 304 13.59 -8.34 -8.96
N LEU A 305 13.92 -9.45 -8.30
CA LEU A 305 15.30 -9.94 -8.20
C LEU A 305 15.71 -10.66 -9.48
N PRO A 306 17.01 -10.59 -9.87
CA PRO A 306 17.52 -11.29 -11.05
C PRO A 306 17.48 -12.81 -10.88
N ASP A 307 17.66 -13.52 -11.98
CA ASP A 307 17.83 -14.98 -12.04
C ASP A 307 16.73 -15.76 -11.33
N SER A 308 15.50 -15.27 -11.36
CA SER A 308 14.35 -15.85 -10.67
C SER A 308 14.54 -16.00 -9.17
N ALA A 309 15.37 -15.12 -8.55
CA ALA A 309 15.58 -15.14 -7.11
C ALA A 309 14.35 -14.67 -6.33
N GLY A 310 13.33 -14.13 -7.00
CA GLY A 310 12.05 -13.78 -6.43
C GLY A 310 11.73 -12.29 -6.48
N HIS A 311 10.78 -11.87 -5.64
CA HIS A 311 10.27 -10.51 -5.60
C HIS A 311 10.28 -9.98 -4.16
N ILE A 312 10.55 -8.69 -4.01
CA ILE A 312 10.56 -8.01 -2.72
C ILE A 312 9.48 -6.94 -2.74
N VAL A 313 8.47 -7.09 -1.91
CA VAL A 313 7.63 -5.95 -1.52
C VAL A 313 8.42 -5.09 -0.55
N ILE A 314 8.44 -3.79 -0.78
CA ILE A 314 9.11 -2.84 0.10
C ILE A 314 8.30 -1.55 0.26
N ALA A 315 8.14 -1.10 1.49
CA ALA A 315 7.51 0.17 1.83
C ALA A 315 8.47 0.96 2.73
N VAL A 316 8.96 2.10 2.24
CA VAL A 316 9.85 2.99 3.00
C VAL A 316 9.19 4.36 3.14
N PHE A 317 9.02 4.77 4.38
CA PHE A 317 8.45 6.07 4.75
C PHE A 317 9.44 6.86 5.58
N VAL A 318 9.55 8.15 5.28
CA VAL A 318 10.30 9.13 6.08
C VAL A 318 9.37 10.27 6.44
N LYS A 319 9.34 10.68 7.71
CA LYS A 319 8.60 11.85 8.18
C LYS A 319 9.44 12.73 9.10
N SER A 320 8.98 13.96 9.29
CA SER A 320 9.55 14.93 10.23
C SER A 320 11.06 15.16 10.03
N SER A 321 11.53 15.09 8.78
CA SER A 321 12.92 15.36 8.44
C SER A 321 13.11 16.83 8.10
N GLU A 322 14.12 17.44 8.71
CA GLU A 322 14.61 18.80 8.38
C GLU A 322 15.77 18.77 7.36
N LYS A 323 16.22 17.58 6.94
CA LYS A 323 17.25 17.43 5.91
C LYS A 323 16.68 17.72 4.52
N GLU A 324 17.56 18.06 3.60
CA GLU A 324 17.23 18.21 2.19
C GLU A 324 16.66 16.91 1.60
N VAL A 325 15.83 17.03 0.57
CA VAL A 325 15.17 15.89 -0.10
C VAL A 325 16.21 14.83 -0.51
N ALA A 326 17.37 15.26 -1.03
CA ALA A 326 18.44 14.37 -1.46
C ALA A 326 18.95 13.43 -0.36
N ALA A 327 19.04 13.90 0.89
CA ALA A 327 19.46 13.06 2.02
C ALA A 327 18.39 12.00 2.37
N ARG A 328 17.12 12.36 2.28
CA ARG A 328 15.99 11.45 2.51
C ARG A 328 15.90 10.40 1.40
N GLU A 329 16.06 10.80 0.15
CA GLU A 329 16.09 9.91 -1.02
C GLU A 329 17.26 8.93 -0.94
N ARG A 330 18.43 9.42 -0.52
CA ARG A 330 19.61 8.58 -0.31
C ARG A 330 19.36 7.52 0.77
N ALA A 331 18.74 7.88 1.89
CA ALA A 331 18.39 6.90 2.93
C ALA A 331 17.48 5.79 2.37
N ILE A 332 16.47 6.15 1.56
CA ILE A 332 15.58 5.18 0.89
C ILE A 332 16.38 4.28 -0.05
N ALA A 333 17.28 4.84 -0.85
CA ALA A 333 18.10 4.09 -1.80
C ALA A 333 19.06 3.11 -1.11
N GLU A 334 19.73 3.55 -0.04
CA GLU A 334 20.64 2.70 0.74
C GLU A 334 19.89 1.56 1.43
N ILE A 335 18.70 1.82 1.98
CA ILE A 335 17.82 0.80 2.58
C ILE A 335 17.37 -0.19 1.50
N ALA A 336 16.88 0.28 0.36
CA ALA A 336 16.48 -0.58 -0.75
C ALA A 336 17.62 -1.48 -1.24
N ARG A 337 18.83 -0.93 -1.34
CA ARG A 337 20.02 -1.69 -1.71
C ARG A 337 20.36 -2.77 -0.69
N ALA A 338 20.36 -2.45 0.61
CA ALA A 338 20.64 -3.41 1.66
C ALA A 338 19.62 -4.56 1.67
N VAL A 339 18.35 -4.24 1.50
CA VAL A 339 17.25 -5.23 1.41
C VAL A 339 17.41 -6.12 0.17
N HIS A 340 17.66 -5.50 -0.99
CA HIS A 340 17.89 -6.22 -2.26
C HIS A 340 19.05 -7.22 -2.15
N ASP A 341 20.24 -6.75 -1.71
CA ASP A 341 21.43 -7.59 -1.63
C ASP A 341 21.26 -8.70 -0.58
N PHE A 342 20.60 -8.41 0.53
CA PHE A 342 20.30 -9.42 1.54
C PHE A 342 19.48 -10.58 0.96
N PHE A 343 18.37 -10.31 0.28
CA PHE A 343 17.53 -11.37 -0.25
C PHE A 343 18.13 -12.04 -1.49
N LEU A 344 18.91 -11.32 -2.29
CA LEU A 344 19.60 -11.89 -3.44
C LEU A 344 20.69 -12.90 -3.03
N PHE A 345 21.50 -12.59 -2.01
CA PHE A 345 22.65 -13.41 -1.63
C PHE A 345 22.38 -14.38 -0.48
N GLN A 346 21.22 -14.33 0.15
CA GLN A 346 20.87 -15.32 1.16
C GLN A 346 20.44 -16.63 0.48
N PRO A 347 21.08 -17.76 0.80
CA PRO A 347 20.64 -19.05 0.26
C PRO A 347 19.17 -19.26 0.61
N ARG A 348 18.37 -19.73 -0.37
CA ARG A 348 17.02 -20.21 -0.11
C ARG A 348 17.10 -21.22 1.01
N ALA A 349 16.29 -21.08 2.06
CA ALA A 349 16.12 -22.17 3.00
C ALA A 349 15.74 -23.41 2.17
N ALA A 350 16.52 -24.47 2.29
CA ALA A 350 16.16 -25.73 1.65
C ALA A 350 14.76 -26.11 2.14
N LEU A 351 13.82 -26.26 1.19
CA LEU A 351 12.47 -26.73 1.45
C LEU A 351 12.51 -28.16 1.96
#